data_febd2d426080e6205c904b7bf9ec2377
#
_entry.id   febd2d426080e6205c904b7bf9ec2377
#
_cell.length_a   1.000
_cell.length_b   1.000
_cell.length_c   1.000
_cell.angle_alpha   90.00
_cell.angle_beta   90.00
_cell.angle_gamma   90.00
#
_symmetry.space_group_name_H-M   'P 1'
#
loop_
_entity.id
_entity.type
_entity.pdbx_description
1 polymer ?
#
loop_
_entity_poly.entity_id
_entity_poly.type
_entity_poly.pdbx_seq_one_letter_code
_entity_poly.pdbx_strand_id
1 'polypeptide(L)'
;MGTPEFAAHFLEHLIASDNEVLAVVTQPDRPAGRGRVLTPPPVKVAALNRNLPVLQPTDLKSPEFEADLRKYNADLFVVVAYSILPKNILGVAKFGAVNVHGSLLPKYRGAAPVQRAIADGLQETGVTVFRLDEKMDHGPILAQRTVAIDHQDTTASLLDKMVAPGCDALDDAIDQLKNGCEKDLTQDHAQASGAPKIKKEEGLVDFNLPALTIHNRIRAFNPWPGGYGKLGGRMVYLRKTDTPENGPKLAPGVVEFKDNRFFVGTGEGALEVIEIQAEGKKPMPVADFMRGIQKREGLQFC
;
A
#
# COMPACT_ATOMS: atom_id res chain seq x y z
N MET A 1 6.40 10.41 -12.11
CA MET A 1 6.88 10.71 -10.74
C MET A 1 6.42 9.62 -9.80
N GLY A 2 7.32 8.95 -9.05
CA GLY A 2 6.94 7.83 -8.19
C GLY A 2 8.13 7.29 -7.41
N THR A 3 7.88 6.36 -6.44
CA THR A 3 8.97 5.85 -5.60
C THR A 3 8.94 4.32 -5.44
N PRO A 4 7.84 3.68 -4.97
CA PRO A 4 7.81 2.24 -4.68
C PRO A 4 7.67 1.37 -5.93
N GLU A 5 7.73 0.06 -5.74
CA GLU A 5 7.56 -0.96 -6.79
C GLU A 5 6.26 -0.76 -7.58
N PHE A 6 5.17 -0.49 -6.88
CA PHE A 6 3.88 -0.18 -7.53
C PHE A 6 4.00 0.91 -8.59
N ALA A 7 4.76 1.98 -8.32
CA ALA A 7 4.99 3.06 -9.29
C ALA A 7 5.93 2.62 -10.45
N ALA A 8 6.84 1.68 -10.22
CA ALA A 8 7.72 1.16 -11.26
C ALA A 8 6.93 0.39 -12.32
N HIS A 9 5.88 -0.35 -11.97
CA HIS A 9 5.01 -1.02 -12.93
C HIS A 9 4.34 -0.05 -13.91
N PHE A 10 3.85 1.09 -13.41
CA PHE A 10 3.29 2.14 -14.28
C PHE A 10 4.34 2.80 -15.17
N LEU A 11 5.58 2.96 -14.68
CA LEU A 11 6.68 3.43 -15.51
C LEU A 11 6.96 2.47 -16.67
N GLU A 12 7.08 1.16 -16.39
CA GLU A 12 7.29 0.14 -17.43
C GLU A 12 6.13 0.10 -18.43
N HIS A 13 4.89 0.24 -17.96
CA HIS A 13 3.72 0.32 -18.82
C HIS A 13 3.79 1.55 -19.77
N LEU A 14 4.08 2.73 -19.25
CA LEU A 14 4.22 3.94 -20.06
C LEU A 14 5.35 3.84 -21.09
N ILE A 15 6.47 3.19 -20.74
CA ILE A 15 7.60 2.94 -21.66
C ILE A 15 7.19 1.99 -22.80
N ALA A 16 6.33 1.02 -22.51
CA ALA A 16 5.83 0.05 -23.48
C ALA A 16 4.70 0.58 -24.38
N SER A 17 4.11 1.72 -24.05
CA SER A 17 3.03 2.36 -24.78
C SER A 17 3.56 3.34 -25.86
N ASP A 18 2.65 3.98 -26.59
CA ASP A 18 2.98 5.02 -27.58
C ASP A 18 3.32 6.39 -26.95
N ASN A 19 3.51 6.44 -25.64
CA ASN A 19 3.90 7.66 -24.95
C ASN A 19 5.42 7.76 -24.81
N GLU A 20 5.97 8.95 -25.03
CA GLU A 20 7.38 9.21 -24.78
C GLU A 20 7.61 9.57 -23.30
N VAL A 21 8.42 8.77 -22.60
CA VAL A 21 8.83 9.05 -21.23
C VAL A 21 10.11 9.88 -21.25
N LEU A 22 10.00 11.18 -20.98
CA LEU A 22 11.12 12.13 -21.09
C LEU A 22 12.07 12.06 -19.90
N ALA A 23 11.55 11.89 -18.69
CA ALA A 23 12.33 11.81 -17.45
C ALA A 23 11.52 11.17 -16.32
N VAL A 24 12.24 10.72 -15.30
CA VAL A 24 11.66 10.13 -14.09
C VAL A 24 12.05 10.94 -12.87
N VAL A 25 11.05 11.23 -12.02
CA VAL A 25 11.27 11.90 -10.73
C VAL A 25 10.98 10.93 -9.60
N THR A 26 11.91 10.76 -8.68
CA THR A 26 11.77 9.86 -7.54
C THR A 26 12.42 10.41 -6.27
N GLN A 27 12.15 9.79 -5.12
CA GLN A 27 12.81 10.18 -3.86
C GLN A 27 14.32 9.89 -3.93
N PRO A 28 15.16 10.66 -3.19
CA PRO A 28 16.57 10.34 -3.02
C PRO A 28 16.80 8.93 -2.48
N ASP A 29 17.95 8.35 -2.81
CA ASP A 29 18.41 7.07 -2.24
C ASP A 29 18.45 7.16 -0.72
N ARG A 30 18.00 6.10 -0.04
CA ARG A 30 17.92 6.07 1.42
C ARG A 30 18.57 4.81 1.99
N PRO A 31 19.20 4.90 3.18
CA PRO A 31 19.67 3.74 3.89
C PRO A 31 18.52 2.77 4.18
N ALA A 32 18.62 1.51 3.72
CA ALA A 32 17.62 0.47 3.90
C ALA A 32 18.24 -0.85 4.36
N GLY A 33 17.41 -1.72 4.93
CA GLY A 33 17.79 -3.06 5.36
C GLY A 33 18.76 -3.13 6.54
N ARG A 34 19.22 -4.36 6.83
CA ARG A 34 20.27 -4.60 7.84
C ARG A 34 21.61 -4.08 7.31
N GLY A 35 22.24 -3.20 8.07
CA GLY A 35 23.49 -2.54 7.66
C GLY A 35 23.30 -1.15 7.05
N ARG A 36 22.05 -0.66 6.89
CA ARG A 36 21.73 0.69 6.40
C ARG A 36 22.45 1.05 5.09
N VAL A 37 22.49 0.10 4.15
CA VAL A 37 23.08 0.30 2.82
C VAL A 37 22.23 1.30 2.05
N LEU A 38 22.87 2.26 1.40
CA LEU A 38 22.19 3.23 0.55
C LEU A 38 21.52 2.49 -0.62
N THR A 39 20.20 2.52 -0.65
CA THR A 39 19.38 1.73 -1.59
C THR A 39 18.60 2.67 -2.49
N PRO A 40 18.70 2.52 -3.81
CA PRO A 40 17.93 3.31 -4.76
C PRO A 40 16.45 2.91 -4.70
N PRO A 41 15.52 3.86 -4.93
CA PRO A 41 14.11 3.56 -5.12
C PRO A 41 13.87 2.62 -6.31
N PRO A 42 12.86 1.71 -6.26
CA PRO A 42 12.51 0.83 -7.38
C PRO A 42 12.31 1.55 -8.70
N VAL A 43 11.63 2.70 -8.68
CA VAL A 43 11.43 3.54 -9.88
C VAL A 43 12.75 4.04 -10.48
N LYS A 44 13.76 4.37 -9.65
CA LYS A 44 15.10 4.74 -10.13
C LYS A 44 15.78 3.56 -10.84
N VAL A 45 15.70 2.38 -10.25
CA VAL A 45 16.28 1.16 -10.85
C VAL A 45 15.64 0.89 -12.21
N ALA A 46 14.31 0.92 -12.31
CA ALA A 46 13.59 0.75 -13.56
C ALA A 46 14.00 1.80 -14.62
N ALA A 47 14.07 3.07 -14.23
CA ALA A 47 14.47 4.16 -15.14
C ALA A 47 15.89 4.00 -15.69
N LEU A 48 16.85 3.66 -14.82
CA LEU A 48 18.26 3.46 -15.24
C LEU A 48 18.41 2.27 -16.19
N ASN A 49 17.67 1.19 -15.98
CA ASN A 49 17.65 0.03 -16.90
C ASN A 49 17.11 0.38 -18.30
N ARG A 50 16.39 1.49 -18.42
CA ARG A 50 15.84 2.01 -19.68
C ARG A 50 16.58 3.25 -20.18
N ASN A 51 17.73 3.60 -19.57
CA ASN A 51 18.53 4.80 -19.90
C ASN A 51 17.73 6.11 -19.83
N LEU A 52 16.72 6.19 -18.95
CA LEU A 52 15.94 7.40 -18.76
C LEU A 52 16.62 8.36 -17.78
N PRO A 53 16.53 9.68 -18.01
CA PRO A 53 16.98 10.68 -17.04
C PRO A 53 16.24 10.55 -15.72
N VAL A 54 16.98 10.64 -14.60
CA VAL A 54 16.42 10.53 -13.23
C VAL A 54 16.68 11.80 -12.45
N LEU A 55 15.62 12.41 -11.94
CA LEU A 55 15.66 13.56 -11.05
C LEU A 55 15.32 13.12 -9.62
N GLN A 56 16.16 13.47 -8.66
CA GLN A 56 15.95 13.16 -7.22
C GLN A 56 16.00 14.44 -6.38
N PRO A 57 15.00 15.31 -6.50
CA PRO A 57 14.97 16.57 -5.76
C PRO A 57 14.86 16.32 -4.26
N THR A 58 15.62 17.08 -3.48
CA THR A 58 15.51 17.11 -2.01
C THR A 58 14.46 18.10 -1.52
N ASP A 59 14.19 19.14 -2.31
CA ASP A 59 13.12 20.11 -2.10
C ASP A 59 12.31 20.29 -3.38
N LEU A 60 11.03 19.88 -3.32
CA LEU A 60 10.09 20.01 -4.43
C LEU A 60 9.65 21.46 -4.70
N LYS A 61 9.91 22.38 -3.77
CA LYS A 61 9.54 23.80 -3.91
C LYS A 61 10.66 24.63 -4.50
N SER A 62 11.87 24.04 -4.69
CA SER A 62 13.00 24.82 -5.14
C SER A 62 12.82 25.33 -6.58
N PRO A 63 13.21 26.57 -6.89
CA PRO A 63 13.18 27.12 -8.25
C PRO A 63 14.04 26.32 -9.23
N GLU A 64 15.13 25.70 -8.76
CA GLU A 64 16.02 24.87 -9.57
C GLU A 64 15.30 23.63 -10.08
N PHE A 65 14.53 22.96 -9.19
CA PHE A 65 13.76 21.79 -9.60
C PHE A 65 12.66 22.14 -10.61
N GLU A 66 11.96 23.27 -10.41
CA GLU A 66 11.00 23.77 -11.39
C GLU A 66 11.67 24.05 -12.74
N ALA A 67 12.83 24.74 -12.73
CA ALA A 67 13.60 25.03 -13.94
C ALA A 67 14.06 23.75 -14.65
N ASP A 68 14.48 22.73 -13.89
CA ASP A 68 14.86 21.43 -14.46
C ASP A 68 13.68 20.73 -15.13
N LEU A 69 12.50 20.74 -14.51
CA LEU A 69 11.30 20.15 -15.12
C LEU A 69 10.88 20.88 -16.41
N ARG A 70 10.97 22.19 -16.44
CA ARG A 70 10.63 23.00 -17.64
C ARG A 70 11.51 22.69 -18.86
N LYS A 71 12.75 22.24 -18.67
CA LYS A 71 13.64 21.83 -19.77
C LYS A 71 13.11 20.66 -20.58
N TYR A 72 12.31 19.79 -19.97
CA TYR A 72 11.72 18.63 -20.65
C TYR A 72 10.49 18.99 -21.51
N ASN A 73 9.87 20.13 -21.29
CA ASN A 73 8.65 20.56 -22.00
C ASN A 73 7.58 19.44 -22.04
N ALA A 74 7.39 18.75 -20.90
CA ALA A 74 6.48 17.63 -20.80
C ALA A 74 5.02 18.06 -20.98
N ASP A 75 4.24 17.25 -21.69
CA ASP A 75 2.80 17.48 -21.83
C ASP A 75 2.04 17.16 -20.55
N LEU A 76 2.45 16.10 -19.82
CA LEU A 76 1.74 15.59 -18.66
C LEU A 76 2.71 15.09 -17.58
N PHE A 77 2.38 15.31 -16.31
CA PHE A 77 3.01 14.62 -15.21
C PHE A 77 2.12 13.49 -14.71
N VAL A 78 2.62 12.25 -14.79
CA VAL A 78 1.98 11.07 -14.19
C VAL A 78 2.62 10.84 -12.83
N VAL A 79 1.79 10.83 -11.77
CA VAL A 79 2.22 10.68 -10.38
C VAL A 79 1.66 9.39 -9.82
N VAL A 80 2.51 8.56 -9.22
CA VAL A 80 2.11 7.29 -8.60
C VAL A 80 2.87 7.11 -7.30
N ALA A 81 2.18 7.12 -6.16
CA ALA A 81 2.78 6.95 -4.84
C ALA A 81 4.04 7.84 -4.64
N TYR A 82 3.85 9.13 -4.80
CA TYR A 82 4.88 10.16 -4.63
C TYR A 82 4.47 11.20 -3.59
N SER A 83 5.31 12.21 -3.37
CA SER A 83 5.02 13.32 -2.47
C SER A 83 3.99 14.28 -3.10
N ILE A 84 3.29 15.03 -2.26
CA ILE A 84 2.39 16.11 -2.70
C ILE A 84 3.20 17.11 -3.51
N LEU A 85 2.74 17.39 -4.73
CA LEU A 85 3.38 18.38 -5.60
C LEU A 85 2.95 19.79 -5.20
N PRO A 86 3.90 20.73 -5.08
CA PRO A 86 3.57 22.13 -4.82
C PRO A 86 2.94 22.78 -6.05
N LYS A 87 2.21 23.89 -5.84
CA LYS A 87 1.46 24.61 -6.87
C LYS A 87 2.30 25.00 -8.09
N ASN A 88 3.52 25.47 -7.86
CA ASN A 88 4.41 25.88 -8.96
C ASN A 88 4.78 24.71 -9.87
N ILE A 89 4.82 23.48 -9.38
CA ILE A 89 5.10 22.27 -10.17
C ILE A 89 3.86 21.78 -10.93
N LEU A 90 2.68 21.85 -10.30
CA LEU A 90 1.43 21.40 -10.95
C LEU A 90 1.15 22.13 -12.29
N GLY A 91 1.56 23.39 -12.42
CA GLY A 91 1.37 24.19 -13.63
C GLY A 91 2.52 24.14 -14.65
N VAL A 92 3.51 23.27 -14.49
CA VAL A 92 4.66 23.19 -15.40
C VAL A 92 4.31 22.45 -16.70
N ALA A 93 3.62 21.31 -16.60
CA ALA A 93 3.23 20.53 -17.76
C ALA A 93 1.95 21.09 -18.42
N LYS A 94 1.85 20.94 -19.74
CA LYS A 94 0.74 21.48 -20.56
C LYS A 94 -0.65 21.04 -20.07
N PHE A 95 -0.82 19.76 -19.76
CA PHE A 95 -2.07 19.18 -19.24
C PHE A 95 -2.05 19.03 -17.70
N GLY A 96 -1.05 19.63 -17.03
CA GLY A 96 -0.90 19.54 -15.58
C GLY A 96 -0.40 18.17 -15.12
N ALA A 97 -0.97 17.67 -14.03
CA ALA A 97 -0.57 16.42 -13.41
C ALA A 97 -1.77 15.53 -13.10
N VAL A 98 -1.63 14.22 -13.32
CA VAL A 98 -2.59 13.20 -12.88
C VAL A 98 -1.95 12.29 -11.84
N ASN A 99 -2.76 11.77 -10.92
CA ASN A 99 -2.31 10.77 -9.95
C ASN A 99 -3.09 9.47 -10.12
N VAL A 100 -2.36 8.36 -9.98
CA VAL A 100 -2.93 7.01 -9.87
C VAL A 100 -3.05 6.69 -8.39
N HIS A 101 -4.28 6.66 -7.88
CA HIS A 101 -4.60 6.47 -6.47
C HIS A 101 -5.23 5.10 -6.21
N GLY A 102 -4.78 4.41 -5.19
CA GLY A 102 -5.18 3.04 -4.86
C GLY A 102 -6.50 2.94 -4.08
N SER A 103 -7.53 3.67 -4.47
CA SER A 103 -8.90 3.52 -3.98
C SER A 103 -9.92 3.98 -5.01
N LEU A 104 -11.21 3.71 -4.75
CA LEU A 104 -12.33 4.33 -5.44
C LEU A 104 -12.64 5.68 -4.78
N LEU A 105 -12.00 6.76 -5.28
CA LEU A 105 -12.29 8.11 -4.80
C LEU A 105 -13.79 8.46 -4.98
N PRO A 106 -14.38 9.22 -4.05
CA PRO A 106 -13.77 10.05 -3.00
C PRO A 106 -13.42 9.29 -1.70
N LYS A 107 -13.64 7.98 -1.62
CA LYS A 107 -13.31 7.20 -0.42
C LYS A 107 -11.80 6.95 -0.31
N TYR A 108 -11.30 6.86 0.93
CA TYR A 108 -9.89 6.53 1.24
C TYR A 108 -8.87 7.49 0.62
N ARG A 109 -9.11 8.82 0.73
CA ARG A 109 -8.10 9.84 0.43
C ARG A 109 -6.93 9.76 1.41
N GLY A 110 -5.69 9.86 0.92
CA GLY A 110 -4.51 9.92 1.78
C GLY A 110 -3.46 8.85 1.49
N ALA A 111 -2.59 8.62 2.48
CA ALA A 111 -1.32 7.94 2.30
C ALA A 111 -1.38 6.40 2.29
N ALA A 112 -2.48 5.78 2.77
CA ALA A 112 -2.57 4.33 2.94
C ALA A 112 -3.94 3.75 2.52
N PRO A 113 -4.44 4.07 1.29
CA PRO A 113 -5.78 3.65 0.87
C PRO A 113 -5.95 2.14 0.84
N VAL A 114 -4.98 1.40 0.28
CA VAL A 114 -5.01 -0.05 0.13
C VAL A 114 -5.02 -0.75 1.49
N GLN A 115 -4.12 -0.32 2.40
CA GLN A 115 -4.05 -0.89 3.75
C GLN A 115 -5.35 -0.65 4.53
N ARG A 116 -5.91 0.55 4.44
CA ARG A 116 -7.15 0.89 5.14
C ARG A 116 -8.34 0.10 4.59
N ALA A 117 -8.47 -0.03 3.28
CA ALA A 117 -9.53 -0.83 2.66
C ALA A 117 -9.51 -2.29 3.15
N ILE A 118 -8.31 -2.91 3.21
CA ILE A 118 -8.16 -4.28 3.73
C ILE A 118 -8.47 -4.33 5.23
N ALA A 119 -7.92 -3.41 6.03
CA ALA A 119 -8.10 -3.39 7.50
C ALA A 119 -9.57 -3.19 7.89
N ASP A 120 -10.32 -2.41 7.12
CA ASP A 120 -11.75 -2.17 7.30
C ASP A 120 -12.62 -3.33 6.78
N GLY A 121 -12.02 -4.36 6.17
CA GLY A 121 -12.71 -5.56 5.72
C GLY A 121 -13.55 -5.38 4.46
N LEU A 122 -13.21 -4.42 3.61
CA LEU A 122 -13.90 -4.26 2.33
C LEU A 122 -13.69 -5.50 1.46
N GLN A 123 -14.70 -5.83 0.65
CA GLN A 123 -14.65 -6.90 -0.35
C GLN A 123 -14.24 -6.39 -1.73
N GLU A 124 -14.25 -5.06 -1.92
CA GLU A 124 -13.78 -4.41 -3.14
C GLU A 124 -13.13 -3.06 -2.83
N THR A 125 -12.23 -2.65 -3.68
CA THR A 125 -11.63 -1.34 -3.75
C THR A 125 -11.40 -0.99 -5.22
N GLY A 126 -10.40 -0.18 -5.54
CA GLY A 126 -10.08 0.08 -6.94
C GLY A 126 -8.92 1.04 -7.13
N VAL A 127 -8.77 1.46 -8.35
CA VAL A 127 -7.79 2.46 -8.76
C VAL A 127 -8.54 3.64 -9.39
N THR A 128 -8.14 4.84 -9.00
CA THR A 128 -8.66 6.09 -9.56
C THR A 128 -7.53 6.88 -10.19
N VAL A 129 -7.70 7.29 -11.44
CA VAL A 129 -6.86 8.31 -12.08
C VAL A 129 -7.63 9.63 -12.06
N PHE A 130 -7.00 10.66 -11.48
CA PHE A 130 -7.62 11.96 -11.29
C PHE A 130 -6.60 13.09 -11.50
N ARG A 131 -7.07 14.30 -11.82
CA ARG A 131 -6.22 15.48 -11.92
C ARG A 131 -5.78 15.94 -10.54
N LEU A 132 -4.50 16.26 -10.38
CA LEU A 132 -4.00 16.85 -9.15
C LEU A 132 -4.38 18.32 -9.04
N ASP A 133 -4.81 18.69 -7.84
CA ASP A 133 -4.97 20.07 -7.40
C ASP A 133 -4.14 20.35 -6.13
N GLU A 134 -4.34 21.49 -5.49
CA GLU A 134 -3.60 21.87 -4.29
C GLU A 134 -4.03 21.08 -3.02
N LYS A 135 -5.16 20.36 -3.07
CA LYS A 135 -5.70 19.58 -1.95
C LYS A 135 -5.43 18.10 -2.17
N MET A 136 -5.24 17.38 -1.06
CA MET A 136 -4.95 15.96 -1.11
C MET A 136 -6.12 15.17 -1.70
N ASP A 137 -5.86 14.47 -2.82
CA ASP A 137 -6.75 13.54 -3.51
C ASP A 137 -8.17 14.10 -3.77
N HIS A 138 -8.24 15.40 -4.11
CA HIS A 138 -9.47 16.15 -4.17
C HIS A 138 -9.95 16.41 -5.62
N GLY A 139 -9.04 16.47 -6.57
CA GLY A 139 -9.32 16.90 -7.95
C GLY A 139 -10.28 15.98 -8.72
N PRO A 140 -10.72 16.41 -9.90
CA PRO A 140 -11.71 15.68 -10.69
C PRO A 140 -11.18 14.33 -11.21
N ILE A 141 -12.08 13.33 -11.24
CA ILE A 141 -11.78 11.96 -11.66
C ILE A 141 -11.85 11.88 -13.19
N LEU A 142 -10.84 11.26 -13.79
CA LEU A 142 -10.77 10.94 -15.22
C LEU A 142 -11.19 9.50 -15.48
N ALA A 143 -10.70 8.55 -14.70
CA ALA A 143 -11.02 7.13 -14.86
C ALA A 143 -10.97 6.39 -13.52
N GLN A 144 -11.77 5.31 -13.41
CA GLN A 144 -11.76 4.39 -12.25
C GLN A 144 -11.90 2.94 -12.71
N ARG A 145 -11.30 2.02 -11.96
CA ARG A 145 -11.46 0.57 -12.11
C ARG A 145 -11.63 -0.08 -10.74
N THR A 146 -12.60 -0.95 -10.63
CA THR A 146 -12.87 -1.74 -9.40
C THR A 146 -11.97 -2.96 -9.36
N VAL A 147 -11.52 -3.32 -8.15
CA VAL A 147 -10.68 -4.50 -7.87
C VAL A 147 -11.24 -5.23 -6.66
N ALA A 148 -11.51 -6.53 -6.79
CA ALA A 148 -11.96 -7.37 -5.68
C ALA A 148 -10.83 -7.59 -4.66
N ILE A 149 -11.21 -7.66 -3.39
CA ILE A 149 -10.32 -7.98 -2.26
C ILE A 149 -10.68 -9.39 -1.77
N ASP A 150 -9.80 -10.37 -2.01
CA ASP A 150 -9.99 -11.72 -1.52
C ASP A 150 -9.68 -11.83 -0.01
N HIS A 151 -10.24 -12.86 0.64
CA HIS A 151 -10.08 -13.08 2.08
C HIS A 151 -8.61 -13.15 2.54
N GLN A 152 -7.72 -13.68 1.73
CA GLN A 152 -6.29 -13.82 2.04
C GLN A 152 -5.41 -12.73 1.41
N ASP A 153 -5.98 -11.72 0.73
CA ASP A 153 -5.17 -10.66 0.15
C ASP A 153 -4.44 -9.87 1.23
N THR A 154 -3.17 -9.70 1.00
CA THR A 154 -2.31 -8.76 1.73
C THR A 154 -2.23 -7.43 0.97
N THR A 155 -1.66 -6.41 1.58
CA THR A 155 -1.37 -5.16 0.87
C THR A 155 -0.52 -5.40 -0.38
N ALA A 156 0.47 -6.29 -0.33
CA ALA A 156 1.33 -6.58 -1.47
C ALA A 156 0.53 -7.24 -2.61
N SER A 157 -0.20 -8.34 -2.32
CA SER A 157 -0.98 -9.05 -3.36
C SER A 157 -2.08 -8.18 -3.96
N LEU A 158 -2.70 -7.29 -3.16
CA LEU A 158 -3.73 -6.39 -3.66
C LEU A 158 -3.13 -5.28 -4.54
N LEU A 159 -1.96 -4.73 -4.18
CA LEU A 159 -1.24 -3.80 -5.04
C LEU A 159 -0.88 -4.45 -6.39
N ASP A 160 -0.43 -5.72 -6.40
CA ASP A 160 -0.15 -6.45 -7.63
C ASP A 160 -1.42 -6.61 -8.50
N LYS A 161 -2.55 -6.95 -7.90
CA LYS A 161 -3.86 -7.02 -8.59
C LYS A 161 -4.31 -5.67 -9.17
N MET A 162 -3.91 -4.57 -8.56
CA MET A 162 -4.27 -3.21 -8.99
C MET A 162 -3.46 -2.71 -10.18
N VAL A 163 -2.32 -3.35 -10.51
CA VAL A 163 -1.43 -2.86 -11.59
C VAL A 163 -2.17 -2.82 -12.92
N ALA A 164 -2.69 -3.94 -13.42
CA ALA A 164 -3.32 -3.99 -14.73
C ALA A 164 -4.56 -3.07 -14.83
N PRO A 165 -5.55 -3.13 -13.90
CA PRO A 165 -6.67 -2.20 -13.94
C PRO A 165 -6.25 -0.73 -13.81
N GLY A 166 -5.16 -0.47 -13.07
CA GLY A 166 -4.61 0.87 -12.93
C GLY A 166 -3.95 1.39 -14.21
N CYS A 167 -3.25 0.53 -14.94
CA CYS A 167 -2.72 0.85 -16.27
C CYS A 167 -3.83 1.15 -17.26
N ASP A 168 -4.88 0.32 -17.32
CA ASP A 168 -6.06 0.57 -18.18
C ASP A 168 -6.73 1.91 -17.85
N ALA A 169 -6.86 2.25 -16.56
CA ALA A 169 -7.42 3.54 -16.15
C ALA A 169 -6.50 4.72 -16.52
N LEU A 170 -5.18 4.51 -16.46
CA LEU A 170 -4.20 5.54 -16.85
C LEU A 170 -4.24 5.79 -18.36
N ASP A 171 -4.33 4.74 -19.18
CA ASP A 171 -4.44 4.88 -20.63
C ASP A 171 -5.70 5.62 -21.02
N ASP A 172 -6.86 5.28 -20.43
CA ASP A 172 -8.12 6.02 -20.65
C ASP A 172 -7.98 7.50 -20.29
N ALA A 173 -7.31 7.82 -19.19
CA ALA A 173 -7.10 9.20 -18.75
C ALA A 173 -6.18 9.96 -19.71
N ILE A 174 -5.09 9.33 -20.16
CA ILE A 174 -4.17 9.93 -21.15
C ILE A 174 -4.86 10.16 -22.48
N ASP A 175 -5.66 9.22 -22.96
CA ASP A 175 -6.39 9.34 -24.22
C ASP A 175 -7.45 10.44 -24.16
N GLN A 176 -8.15 10.58 -23.05
CA GLN A 176 -9.07 11.72 -22.85
C GLN A 176 -8.32 13.06 -22.96
N LEU A 177 -7.14 13.18 -22.31
CA LEU A 177 -6.32 14.40 -22.35
C LEU A 177 -5.76 14.69 -23.73
N LYS A 178 -5.31 13.67 -24.48
CA LYS A 178 -4.83 13.82 -25.86
C LYS A 178 -5.92 14.31 -26.81
N ASN A 179 -7.13 13.82 -26.62
CA ASN A 179 -8.26 14.09 -27.53
C ASN A 179 -9.10 15.31 -27.11
N GLY A 180 -8.81 15.95 -26.00
CA GLY A 180 -9.57 17.08 -25.46
C GLY A 180 -11.02 16.73 -25.14
N CYS A 181 -11.26 15.50 -24.64
CA CYS A 181 -12.60 14.98 -24.32
C CYS A 181 -12.71 14.52 -22.87
N GLU A 182 -12.04 15.21 -21.96
CA GLU A 182 -11.98 14.88 -20.53
C GLU A 182 -13.35 14.94 -19.89
N LYS A 183 -13.68 13.88 -19.15
CA LYS A 183 -14.96 13.81 -18.42
C LYS A 183 -14.95 14.65 -17.15
N ASP A 184 -13.77 14.85 -16.55
CA ASP A 184 -13.52 15.65 -15.34
C ASP A 184 -14.66 15.53 -14.30
N LEU A 185 -14.95 14.28 -13.88
CA LEU A 185 -16.03 14.01 -12.92
C LEU A 185 -15.69 14.61 -11.56
N THR A 186 -16.44 15.61 -11.13
CA THR A 186 -16.30 16.21 -9.81
C THR A 186 -16.58 15.15 -8.74
N GLN A 187 -15.69 15.03 -7.77
CA GLN A 187 -15.90 14.13 -6.64
C GLN A 187 -17.02 14.62 -5.72
N ASP A 188 -17.90 13.72 -5.25
CA ASP A 188 -18.85 14.03 -4.18
C ASP A 188 -18.10 14.09 -2.83
N HIS A 189 -17.71 15.29 -2.44
CA HIS A 189 -16.92 15.51 -1.24
C HIS A 189 -17.64 15.15 0.07
N ALA A 190 -18.98 15.03 0.05
CA ALA A 190 -19.75 14.57 1.21
C ALA A 190 -19.52 13.07 1.51
N GLN A 191 -19.12 12.29 0.50
CA GLN A 191 -18.81 10.87 0.63
C GLN A 191 -17.32 10.60 0.87
N ALA A 192 -16.48 11.63 1.00
CA ALA A 192 -15.06 11.46 1.19
C ALA A 192 -14.73 10.82 2.55
N SER A 193 -13.82 9.84 2.53
CA SER A 193 -13.22 9.29 3.74
C SER A 193 -11.70 9.34 3.69
N GLY A 194 -11.07 9.33 4.86
CA GLY A 194 -9.62 9.45 4.97
C GLY A 194 -8.92 8.10 5.08
N ALA A 195 -7.71 8.00 4.50
CA ALA A 195 -6.79 6.88 4.65
C ALA A 195 -5.43 7.36 5.20
N PRO A 196 -5.36 7.73 6.48
CA PRO A 196 -4.13 8.25 7.06
C PRO A 196 -3.02 7.22 7.06
N LYS A 197 -1.77 7.71 7.05
CA LYS A 197 -0.57 6.89 7.12
C LYS A 197 -0.64 5.93 8.33
N ILE A 198 -0.27 4.67 8.09
CA ILE A 198 -0.20 3.66 9.14
C ILE A 198 0.90 4.01 10.14
N LYS A 199 0.62 3.85 11.43
CA LYS A 199 1.58 4.03 12.52
C LYS A 199 2.04 2.67 13.04
N LYS A 200 3.23 2.62 13.65
CA LYS A 200 3.80 1.37 14.17
C LYS A 200 2.90 0.73 15.22
N GLU A 201 2.30 1.55 16.07
CA GLU A 201 1.46 1.12 17.21
C GLU A 201 0.17 0.42 16.74
N GLU A 202 -0.29 0.70 15.53
CA GLU A 202 -1.47 0.05 14.95
C GLU A 202 -1.26 -1.45 14.66
N GLY A 203 0.00 -1.91 14.62
CA GLY A 203 0.33 -3.32 14.52
C GLY A 203 0.14 -4.11 15.81
N LEU A 204 -0.02 -3.46 16.97
CA LEU A 204 -0.32 -4.17 18.22
C LEU A 204 -1.70 -4.80 18.13
N VAL A 205 -1.74 -6.12 18.31
CA VAL A 205 -2.99 -6.90 18.19
C VAL A 205 -3.77 -6.80 19.50
N ASP A 206 -5.01 -6.31 19.39
CA ASP A 206 -5.99 -6.35 20.48
C ASP A 206 -6.90 -7.57 20.27
N PHE A 207 -6.69 -8.61 21.07
CA PHE A 207 -7.47 -9.84 20.99
C PHE A 207 -8.91 -9.72 21.52
N ASN A 208 -9.32 -8.59 22.09
CA ASN A 208 -10.71 -8.31 22.41
C ASN A 208 -11.58 -7.98 21.19
N LEU A 209 -10.96 -7.70 20.05
CA LEU A 209 -11.67 -7.48 18.78
C LEU A 209 -12.13 -8.81 18.16
N PRO A 210 -13.11 -8.79 17.22
CA PRO A 210 -13.50 -9.97 16.45
C PRO A 210 -12.32 -10.56 15.65
N ALA A 211 -12.29 -11.88 15.50
CA ALA A 211 -11.24 -12.60 14.76
C ALA A 211 -11.05 -12.06 13.34
N LEU A 212 -12.14 -11.77 12.61
CA LEU A 212 -12.09 -11.22 11.25
C LEU A 212 -11.44 -9.82 11.23
N THR A 213 -11.76 -8.97 12.20
CA THR A 213 -11.14 -7.64 12.32
C THR A 213 -9.63 -7.76 12.54
N ILE A 214 -9.20 -8.67 13.42
CA ILE A 214 -7.78 -8.93 13.69
C ILE A 214 -7.09 -9.48 12.45
N HIS A 215 -7.68 -10.47 11.79
CA HIS A 215 -7.19 -11.05 10.54
C HIS A 215 -6.98 -9.98 9.46
N ASN A 216 -7.98 -9.15 9.23
CA ASN A 216 -7.92 -8.06 8.26
C ASN A 216 -6.78 -7.08 8.57
N ARG A 217 -6.59 -6.69 9.83
CA ARG A 217 -5.48 -5.81 10.23
C ARG A 217 -4.12 -6.47 10.04
N ILE A 218 -3.97 -7.77 10.37
CA ILE A 218 -2.72 -8.49 10.18
C ILE A 218 -2.33 -8.53 8.70
N ARG A 219 -3.23 -8.90 7.80
CA ARG A 219 -2.96 -8.98 6.37
C ARG A 219 -2.78 -7.59 5.72
N ALA A 220 -3.52 -6.58 6.19
CA ALA A 220 -3.37 -5.20 5.75
C ALA A 220 -2.01 -4.61 6.09
N PHE A 221 -1.49 -4.94 7.26
CA PHE A 221 -0.25 -4.37 7.78
C PHE A 221 0.99 -5.24 7.52
N ASN A 222 0.85 -6.32 6.77
CA ASN A 222 1.98 -7.15 6.35
C ASN A 222 2.64 -6.54 5.10
N PRO A 223 3.97 -6.31 5.05
CA PRO A 223 4.96 -6.69 6.08
C PRO A 223 5.14 -5.65 7.20
N TRP A 224 4.68 -4.42 7.06
CA TRP A 224 4.90 -3.34 8.02
C TRP A 224 3.59 -2.62 8.39
N PRO A 225 3.37 -2.33 9.67
CA PRO A 225 4.21 -2.66 10.84
C PRO A 225 4.19 -4.16 11.20
N GLY A 226 3.29 -4.94 10.61
CA GLY A 226 2.97 -6.32 10.97
C GLY A 226 2.04 -6.39 12.18
N GLY A 227 1.23 -7.45 12.28
CA GLY A 227 0.47 -7.73 13.49
C GLY A 227 1.40 -8.31 14.56
N TYR A 228 1.50 -7.71 15.73
CA TYR A 228 2.40 -8.19 16.79
C TYR A 228 1.76 -8.19 18.17
N GLY A 229 2.29 -9.03 19.06
CA GLY A 229 1.90 -9.12 20.45
C GLY A 229 2.95 -9.87 21.26
N LYS A 230 2.73 -10.01 22.57
CA LYS A 230 3.62 -10.81 23.44
C LYS A 230 2.97 -12.15 23.75
N LEU A 231 3.60 -13.24 23.32
CA LEU A 231 3.21 -14.60 23.65
C LEU A 231 4.12 -15.16 24.74
N GLY A 232 3.58 -15.44 25.93
CA GLY A 232 4.38 -15.85 27.05
C GLY A 232 5.53 -14.88 27.38
N GLY A 233 5.28 -13.58 27.27
CA GLY A 233 6.25 -12.51 27.53
C GLY A 233 7.24 -12.23 26.39
N ARG A 234 7.23 -13.01 25.29
CA ARG A 234 8.14 -12.83 24.14
C ARG A 234 7.42 -12.13 23.00
N MET A 235 8.05 -11.14 22.40
CA MET A 235 7.50 -10.45 21.22
C MET A 235 7.45 -11.40 20.03
N VAL A 236 6.29 -11.49 19.41
CA VAL A 236 6.06 -12.26 18.18
C VAL A 236 5.24 -11.45 17.19
N TYR A 237 5.42 -11.71 15.90
CA TYR A 237 4.63 -11.17 14.81
C TYR A 237 3.78 -12.29 14.21
N LEU A 238 2.50 -12.02 14.00
CA LEU A 238 1.57 -12.88 13.28
C LEU A 238 1.67 -12.52 11.80
N ARG A 239 2.14 -13.44 10.96
CA ARG A 239 2.44 -13.16 9.55
C ARG A 239 1.34 -13.63 8.60
N LYS A 240 0.75 -14.78 8.93
CA LYS A 240 -0.38 -15.33 8.20
C LYS A 240 -1.37 -15.92 9.18
N THR A 241 -2.64 -15.59 9.00
CA THR A 241 -3.76 -16.02 9.87
C THR A 241 -4.95 -16.43 9.03
N ASP A 242 -5.93 -17.04 9.66
CA ASP A 242 -7.24 -17.33 9.10
C ASP A 242 -8.32 -17.25 10.18
N THR A 243 -9.58 -17.26 9.76
CA THR A 243 -10.76 -17.18 10.65
C THR A 243 -11.69 -18.35 10.36
N PRO A 244 -11.39 -19.55 10.89
CA PRO A 244 -12.21 -20.73 10.63
C PRO A 244 -13.58 -20.63 11.32
N GLU A 245 -14.65 -20.98 10.60
CA GLU A 245 -16.02 -20.95 11.11
C GLU A 245 -16.22 -21.83 12.37
N ASN A 246 -15.53 -22.98 12.41
CA ASN A 246 -15.60 -23.97 13.50
C ASN A 246 -14.37 -23.93 14.41
N GLY A 247 -13.84 -22.73 14.69
CA GLY A 247 -12.75 -22.55 15.63
C GLY A 247 -13.15 -22.83 17.08
N PRO A 248 -12.16 -23.14 17.96
CA PRO A 248 -12.41 -23.37 19.38
C PRO A 248 -12.95 -22.11 20.08
N LYS A 249 -13.80 -22.28 21.08
CA LYS A 249 -14.26 -21.18 21.92
C LYS A 249 -13.24 -20.93 23.04
N LEU A 250 -12.46 -19.87 22.89
CA LEU A 250 -11.41 -19.48 23.83
C LEU A 250 -11.64 -18.05 24.30
N ALA A 251 -11.21 -17.73 25.52
CA ALA A 251 -11.18 -16.35 25.98
C ALA A 251 -10.13 -15.54 25.18
N PRO A 252 -10.30 -14.22 25.03
CA PRO A 252 -9.36 -13.37 24.30
C PRO A 252 -7.90 -13.55 24.77
N GLY A 253 -6.98 -13.77 23.81
CA GLY A 253 -5.56 -13.99 24.05
C GLY A 253 -5.18 -15.40 24.50
N VAL A 254 -6.13 -16.22 24.94
CA VAL A 254 -5.86 -17.64 25.29
C VAL A 254 -5.55 -18.43 24.03
N VAL A 255 -4.53 -19.28 24.10
CA VAL A 255 -4.12 -20.08 22.94
C VAL A 255 -4.40 -21.56 23.13
N GLU A 256 -4.74 -22.22 22.02
CA GLU A 256 -4.88 -23.68 21.92
C GLU A 256 -4.06 -24.19 20.76
N PHE A 257 -3.27 -25.24 21.00
CA PHE A 257 -2.53 -25.96 19.96
C PHE A 257 -3.07 -27.38 19.86
N LYS A 258 -3.79 -27.66 18.79
CA LYS A 258 -4.45 -28.93 18.55
C LYS A 258 -4.32 -29.32 17.07
N ASP A 259 -4.03 -30.60 16.80
CA ASP A 259 -3.93 -31.15 15.43
C ASP A 259 -2.97 -30.34 14.51
N ASN A 260 -1.83 -29.91 15.08
CA ASN A 260 -0.84 -29.04 14.43
C ASN A 260 -1.35 -27.65 14.03
N ARG A 261 -2.54 -27.26 14.48
CA ARG A 261 -3.11 -25.93 14.28
C ARG A 261 -2.99 -25.12 15.57
N PHE A 262 -2.81 -23.83 15.44
CA PHE A 262 -2.63 -22.90 16.55
C PHE A 262 -3.75 -21.85 16.52
N PHE A 263 -4.59 -21.86 17.53
CA PHE A 263 -5.70 -20.95 17.67
C PHE A 263 -5.48 -19.96 18.79
N VAL A 264 -5.97 -18.76 18.60
CA VAL A 264 -6.02 -17.70 19.62
C VAL A 264 -7.45 -17.25 19.78
N GLY A 265 -7.92 -17.25 21.02
CA GLY A 265 -9.22 -16.70 21.36
C GLY A 265 -9.29 -15.20 21.08
N THR A 266 -10.45 -14.75 20.66
CA THR A 266 -10.72 -13.33 20.32
C THR A 266 -12.04 -12.89 20.95
N GLY A 267 -12.41 -11.62 20.84
CA GLY A 267 -13.69 -11.12 21.32
C GLY A 267 -14.89 -11.80 20.66
N GLU A 268 -14.73 -12.23 19.40
CA GLU A 268 -15.70 -13.03 18.65
C GLU A 268 -14.97 -13.99 17.71
N GLY A 269 -15.23 -15.30 17.86
CA GLY A 269 -14.59 -16.37 17.10
C GLY A 269 -13.17 -16.69 17.57
N ALA A 270 -12.42 -17.41 16.76
CA ALA A 270 -11.02 -17.76 16.98
C ALA A 270 -10.17 -17.38 15.77
N LEU A 271 -8.97 -16.87 16.03
CA LEU A 271 -7.98 -16.60 15.02
C LEU A 271 -7.06 -17.82 14.89
N GLU A 272 -6.95 -18.41 13.71
CA GLU A 272 -5.94 -19.41 13.41
C GLU A 272 -4.67 -18.70 12.97
N VAL A 273 -3.55 -19.01 13.63
CA VAL A 273 -2.21 -18.53 13.24
C VAL A 273 -1.54 -19.61 12.41
N ILE A 274 -1.21 -19.29 11.17
CA ILE A 274 -0.58 -20.20 10.21
C ILE A 274 0.92 -19.97 10.18
N GLU A 275 1.34 -18.70 10.16
CA GLU A 275 2.75 -18.31 10.12
C GLU A 275 3.04 -17.26 11.19
N ILE A 276 4.13 -17.46 11.92
CA ILE A 276 4.56 -16.62 13.04
C ILE A 276 6.04 -16.29 12.92
N GLN A 277 6.44 -15.16 13.51
CA GLN A 277 7.83 -14.75 13.54
C GLN A 277 8.21 -14.27 14.95
N ALA A 278 9.13 -14.95 15.60
CA ALA A 278 9.75 -14.42 16.81
C ALA A 278 10.65 -13.22 16.48
N GLU A 279 10.74 -12.28 17.40
CA GLU A 279 11.59 -11.08 17.23
C GLU A 279 13.02 -11.46 16.83
N GLY A 280 13.55 -10.79 15.81
CA GLY A 280 14.92 -11.04 15.30
C GLY A 280 15.10 -12.33 14.50
N LYS A 281 14.07 -13.16 14.33
CA LYS A 281 14.09 -14.41 13.55
C LYS A 281 13.42 -14.23 12.18
N LYS A 282 13.49 -15.27 11.34
CA LYS A 282 12.71 -15.35 10.10
C LYS A 282 11.28 -15.83 10.40
N PRO A 283 10.28 -15.49 9.57
CA PRO A 283 8.98 -16.13 9.61
C PRO A 283 9.09 -17.64 9.47
N MET A 284 8.19 -18.38 10.14
CA MET A 284 8.13 -19.84 10.09
C MET A 284 6.70 -20.35 10.29
N PRO A 285 6.35 -21.55 9.80
CA PRO A 285 5.09 -22.20 10.14
C PRO A 285 4.92 -22.29 11.66
N VAL A 286 3.70 -22.06 12.14
CA VAL A 286 3.43 -22.06 13.59
C VAL A 286 3.73 -23.40 14.25
N ALA A 287 3.55 -24.52 13.53
CA ALA A 287 3.89 -25.86 14.04
C ALA A 287 5.38 -25.99 14.38
N ASP A 288 6.27 -25.38 13.58
CA ASP A 288 7.71 -25.36 13.82
C ASP A 288 8.06 -24.52 15.06
N PHE A 289 7.42 -23.35 15.16
CA PHE A 289 7.56 -22.48 16.30
C PHE A 289 7.16 -23.18 17.60
N MET A 290 6.02 -23.89 17.59
CA MET A 290 5.50 -24.61 18.75
C MET A 290 6.36 -25.79 19.20
N ARG A 291 7.15 -26.41 18.30
CA ARG A 291 8.12 -27.44 18.68
C ARG A 291 9.25 -26.91 19.59
N GLY A 292 9.57 -25.62 19.42
CA GLY A 292 10.57 -24.93 20.25
C GLY A 292 10.03 -24.42 21.60
N ILE A 293 8.73 -24.53 21.88
CA ILE A 293 8.13 -24.10 23.15
C ILE A 293 8.05 -25.28 24.12
N GLN A 294 8.83 -25.21 25.21
CA GLN A 294 8.90 -26.27 26.23
C GLN A 294 7.66 -26.32 27.12
N LYS A 295 7.14 -25.15 27.54
CA LYS A 295 5.94 -25.04 28.40
C LYS A 295 4.79 -24.44 27.63
N ARG A 296 3.76 -25.23 27.37
CA ARG A 296 2.57 -24.84 26.60
C ARG A 296 1.38 -24.47 27.48
N GLU A 297 1.30 -25.04 28.72
CA GLU A 297 0.26 -24.72 29.68
C GLU A 297 0.29 -23.26 30.11
N GLY A 298 -0.86 -22.60 30.09
CA GLY A 298 -1.01 -21.19 30.45
C GLY A 298 -0.35 -20.22 29.47
N LEU A 299 0.00 -20.67 28.27
CA LEU A 299 0.53 -19.80 27.22
C LEU A 299 -0.61 -18.90 26.71
N GLN A 300 -0.40 -17.61 26.73
CA GLN A 300 -1.37 -16.62 26.26
C GLN A 300 -0.69 -15.38 25.71
N PHE A 301 -1.42 -14.65 24.90
CA PHE A 301 -1.05 -13.30 24.50
C PHE A 301 -1.43 -12.28 25.59
N CYS A 302 -0.58 -11.28 25.78
CA CYS A 302 -0.79 -10.12 26.66
C CYS A 302 -0.28 -8.83 26.01
#